data_1a68238a40454f4909276f80366df814
#
_entry.id   1a68238a40454f4909276f80366df814
#
_cell.length_a   1.000
_cell.length_b   1.000
_cell.length_c   1.000
_cell.angle_alpha   90.00
_cell.angle_beta   90.00
_cell.angle_gamma   90.00
#
_symmetry.space_group_name_H-M   'P 1'
#
loop_
_entity.id
_entity.type
_entity.pdbx_description
1 polymer ?
#
loop_
_entity_poly.entity_id
_entity_poly.type
_entity_poly.pdbx_seq_one_letter_code
_entity_poly.pdbx_strand_id
1 'polypeptide(L)'
;MILALWALLAVIQLSAQSGYGINPVFDGKLIPSSRIKETYINGTQLAPYKLRVFRSVKFTATPAELSRIQALLLEDGKGAEDRQTEYTGGVLTYALFRFRAEVHSSRYDMPVEGNKYLCLQVFPKETRYDVTLVYMSGDATLDELKQLFKN
;
A
#
# COMPACT_ATOMS: atom_id res chain seq x y z
N MET A 1 -1.12 -11.37 32.95
CA MET A 1 -0.64 -10.00 32.79
C MET A 1 0.34 -9.79 31.62
N ILE A 2 1.23 -10.72 31.35
CA ILE A 2 2.21 -10.61 30.23
C ILE A 2 1.52 -10.72 28.86
N LEU A 3 0.47 -11.50 28.71
CA LEU A 3 -0.30 -11.65 27.47
C LEU A 3 -1.05 -10.38 27.03
N ALA A 4 -1.49 -9.56 27.97
CA ALA A 4 -2.17 -8.29 27.66
C ALA A 4 -1.21 -7.22 27.10
N LEU A 5 0.05 -7.25 27.52
CA LEU A 5 1.07 -6.31 27.05
C LEU A 5 1.49 -6.59 25.60
N TRP A 6 1.54 -7.86 25.21
CA TRP A 6 1.84 -8.28 23.84
C TRP A 6 0.72 -7.92 22.86
N ALA A 7 -0.53 -8.02 23.31
CA ALA A 7 -1.68 -7.61 22.49
C ALA A 7 -1.70 -6.09 22.25
N LEU A 8 -1.24 -5.30 23.22
CA LEU A 8 -1.18 -3.84 23.09
C LEU A 8 -0.07 -3.39 22.11
N LEU A 9 1.07 -4.10 22.10
CA LEU A 9 2.17 -3.82 21.16
C LEU A 9 1.81 -4.18 19.71
N ALA A 10 1.02 -5.22 19.49
CA ALA A 10 0.53 -5.61 18.18
C ALA A 10 -0.41 -4.56 17.57
N VAL A 11 -1.21 -3.89 18.40
CA VAL A 11 -2.15 -2.85 17.96
C VAL A 11 -1.43 -1.58 17.50
N ILE A 12 -0.29 -1.26 18.09
CA ILE A 12 0.49 -0.04 17.74
C ILE A 12 1.17 -0.17 16.37
N GLN A 13 1.56 -1.37 15.95
CA GLN A 13 2.20 -1.58 14.66
C GLN A 13 1.23 -1.53 13.47
N LEU A 14 -0.05 -1.70 13.70
CA LEU A 14 -1.10 -1.69 12.66
C LEU A 14 -1.61 -0.28 12.33
N SER A 15 -1.22 0.75 13.08
CA SER A 15 -1.84 2.08 13.02
C SER A 15 -1.55 2.85 11.73
N ALA A 16 -0.41 2.61 11.04
CA ALA A 16 -0.04 3.36 9.84
C ALA A 16 -0.88 3.02 8.61
N GLN A 17 -1.44 1.80 8.55
CA GLN A 17 -2.28 1.31 7.45
C GLN A 17 -3.69 0.91 7.90
N SER A 18 -4.11 1.34 9.09
CA SER A 18 -5.42 0.98 9.62
C SER A 18 -6.55 1.46 8.71
N GLY A 19 -7.53 0.62 8.47
CA GLY A 19 -8.74 0.94 7.73
C GLY A 19 -8.75 0.55 6.25
N TYR A 20 -7.64 0.07 5.67
CA TYR A 20 -7.66 -0.41 4.29
C TYR A 20 -8.04 -1.88 4.21
N GLY A 21 -8.99 -2.19 3.29
CA GLY A 21 -9.40 -3.56 3.01
C GLY A 21 -8.31 -4.42 2.39
N ILE A 22 -7.30 -3.79 1.75
CA ILE A 22 -6.15 -4.46 1.15
C ILE A 22 -5.11 -4.95 2.17
N ASN A 23 -5.19 -4.53 3.42
CA ASN A 23 -4.21 -4.87 4.46
C ASN A 23 -3.96 -6.38 4.63
N PRO A 24 -4.95 -7.28 4.50
CA PRO A 24 -4.70 -8.72 4.56
C PRO A 24 -3.67 -9.22 3.53
N VAL A 25 -3.51 -8.54 2.39
CA VAL A 25 -2.48 -8.88 1.40
C VAL A 25 -1.10 -8.51 1.93
N PHE A 26 -0.94 -7.32 2.49
CA PHE A 26 0.32 -6.89 3.10
C PHE A 26 0.72 -7.79 4.29
N ASP A 27 -0.26 -8.25 5.04
CA ASP A 27 -0.03 -8.99 6.28
C ASP A 27 0.14 -10.52 6.08
N GLY A 28 0.14 -10.98 4.83
CA GLY A 28 0.32 -12.40 4.51
C GLY A 28 -0.87 -13.28 4.84
N LYS A 29 -2.07 -12.70 4.96
CA LYS A 29 -3.30 -13.44 5.28
C LYS A 29 -4.03 -13.95 4.04
N LEU A 30 -3.95 -13.24 2.92
CA LEU A 30 -4.55 -13.66 1.66
C LEU A 30 -3.56 -14.48 0.82
N ILE A 31 -2.33 -14.01 0.73
CA ILE A 31 -1.20 -14.70 0.12
C ILE A 31 -0.27 -15.12 1.25
N PRO A 32 0.12 -16.39 1.35
CA PRO A 32 1.03 -16.82 2.42
C PRO A 32 2.33 -16.04 2.43
N SER A 33 2.83 -15.69 3.60
CA SER A 33 4.07 -14.92 3.78
C SER A 33 5.27 -15.58 3.09
N SER A 34 5.29 -16.92 3.01
CA SER A 34 6.34 -17.67 2.32
C SER A 34 6.42 -17.38 0.81
N ARG A 35 5.34 -16.86 0.21
CA ARG A 35 5.29 -16.49 -1.22
C ARG A 35 5.52 -15.00 -1.44
N ILE A 36 5.63 -14.21 -0.39
CA ILE A 36 5.74 -12.75 -0.46
C ILE A 36 7.19 -12.32 -0.24
N LYS A 37 7.67 -11.46 -1.14
CA LYS A 37 8.90 -10.69 -0.93
C LYS A 37 8.52 -9.28 -0.48
N GLU A 38 8.80 -8.96 0.78
CA GLU A 38 8.46 -7.67 1.36
C GLU A 38 9.68 -6.76 1.44
N THR A 39 9.45 -5.46 1.15
CA THR A 39 10.38 -4.38 1.43
C THR A 39 9.68 -3.35 2.29
N TYR A 40 10.29 -3.01 3.42
CA TYR A 40 9.78 -1.97 4.32
C TYR A 40 10.90 -0.98 4.61
N ILE A 41 10.65 0.30 4.32
CA ILE A 41 11.59 1.39 4.58
C ILE A 41 10.85 2.48 5.34
N ASN A 42 11.47 2.97 6.39
CA ASN A 42 10.93 4.03 7.24
C ASN A 42 12.09 4.97 7.62
N GLY A 43 11.80 6.27 7.61
CA GLY A 43 12.71 7.27 8.12
C GLY A 43 13.45 8.08 7.07
N THR A 44 14.65 8.58 7.45
CA THR A 44 15.39 9.62 6.70
C THR A 44 15.88 9.17 5.32
N GLN A 45 16.00 7.87 5.08
CA GLN A 45 16.37 7.33 3.76
C GLN A 45 15.37 7.70 2.66
N LEU A 46 14.12 7.98 3.03
CA LEU A 46 13.05 8.34 2.12
C LEU A 46 12.91 9.85 1.92
N ALA A 47 13.65 10.66 2.67
CA ALA A 47 13.57 12.12 2.60
C ALA A 47 13.80 12.70 1.19
N PRO A 48 14.76 12.19 0.37
CA PRO A 48 14.93 12.66 -1.01
C PRO A 48 13.70 12.48 -1.89
N TYR A 49 12.85 11.51 -1.56
CA TYR A 49 11.60 11.23 -2.29
C TYR A 49 10.38 11.88 -1.65
N LYS A 50 10.57 12.68 -0.60
CA LYS A 50 9.51 13.30 0.19
C LYS A 50 8.53 12.27 0.78
N LEU A 51 9.01 11.10 1.09
CA LEU A 51 8.28 10.01 1.72
C LEU A 51 8.80 9.75 3.13
N ARG A 52 7.94 9.18 3.97
CA ARG A 52 8.27 8.75 5.34
C ARG A 52 8.16 7.25 5.51
N VAL A 53 7.23 6.63 4.78
CA VAL A 53 7.00 5.18 4.80
C VAL A 53 6.89 4.68 3.37
N PHE A 54 7.56 3.57 3.12
CA PHE A 54 7.45 2.79 1.90
C PHE A 54 7.33 1.32 2.29
N ARG A 55 6.28 0.68 1.85
CA ARG A 55 6.07 -0.77 2.04
C ARG A 55 5.64 -1.39 0.73
N SER A 56 6.37 -2.41 0.30
CA SER A 56 6.07 -3.11 -0.95
C SER A 56 6.03 -4.60 -0.69
N VAL A 57 5.06 -5.27 -1.29
CA VAL A 57 4.97 -6.73 -1.33
C VAL A 57 4.92 -7.19 -2.79
N LYS A 58 5.75 -8.17 -3.12
CA LYS A 58 5.83 -8.78 -4.44
C LYS A 58 5.54 -10.26 -4.33
N PHE A 59 4.72 -10.76 -5.22
CA PHE A 59 4.35 -12.18 -5.26
C PHE A 59 3.79 -12.54 -6.62
N THR A 60 3.72 -13.84 -6.90
CA THR A 60 3.02 -14.38 -8.05
C THR A 60 1.64 -14.83 -7.62
N ALA A 61 0.59 -14.39 -8.32
CA ALA A 61 -0.80 -14.69 -8.01
C ALA A 61 -1.45 -15.56 -9.09
N THR A 62 -2.34 -16.43 -8.66
CA THR A 62 -3.28 -17.10 -9.57
C THR A 62 -4.36 -16.12 -10.03
N PRO A 63 -5.10 -16.39 -11.13
CA PRO A 63 -6.21 -15.53 -11.54
C PRO A 63 -7.26 -15.30 -10.44
N ALA A 64 -7.58 -16.32 -9.66
CA ALA A 64 -8.53 -16.20 -8.55
C ALA A 64 -8.01 -15.30 -7.43
N GLU A 65 -6.74 -15.45 -7.07
CA GLU A 65 -6.09 -14.60 -6.07
C GLU A 65 -6.04 -13.14 -6.52
N LEU A 66 -5.64 -12.91 -7.77
CA LEU A 66 -5.60 -11.56 -8.35
C LEU A 66 -6.99 -10.90 -8.33
N SER A 67 -8.03 -11.64 -8.70
CA SER A 67 -9.41 -11.14 -8.70
C SER A 67 -9.83 -10.65 -7.31
N ARG A 68 -9.49 -11.39 -6.26
CA ARG A 68 -9.77 -10.99 -4.88
C ARG A 68 -8.98 -9.76 -4.46
N ILE A 69 -7.71 -9.69 -4.83
CA ILE A 69 -6.84 -8.54 -4.53
C ILE A 69 -7.39 -7.28 -5.20
N GLN A 70 -7.77 -7.38 -6.46
CA GLN A 70 -8.32 -6.26 -7.21
C GLN A 70 -9.65 -5.78 -6.62
N ALA A 71 -10.51 -6.68 -6.21
CA ALA A 71 -11.78 -6.32 -5.57
C ALA A 71 -11.57 -5.54 -4.27
N LEU A 72 -10.63 -5.98 -3.42
CA LEU A 72 -10.29 -5.29 -2.18
C LEU A 72 -9.70 -3.90 -2.45
N LEU A 73 -8.79 -3.81 -3.40
CA LEU A 73 -8.12 -2.56 -3.74
C LEU A 73 -9.10 -1.53 -4.34
N LEU A 74 -9.97 -1.97 -5.24
CA LEU A 74 -10.97 -1.10 -5.85
C LEU A 74 -12.00 -0.60 -4.83
N GLU A 75 -12.33 -1.41 -3.83
CA GLU A 75 -13.19 -0.98 -2.72
C GLU A 75 -12.50 0.12 -1.89
N ASP A 76 -11.22 -0.06 -1.57
CA ASP A 76 -10.43 0.99 -0.91
C ASP A 76 -10.36 2.26 -1.76
N GLY A 77 -10.20 2.10 -3.08
CA GLY A 77 -10.08 3.21 -4.02
C GLY A 77 -11.31 4.10 -4.11
N LYS A 78 -12.48 3.64 -3.66
CA LYS A 78 -13.69 4.48 -3.60
C LYS A 78 -13.51 5.69 -2.69
N GLY A 79 -12.70 5.57 -1.65
CA GLY A 79 -12.37 6.66 -0.73
C GLY A 79 -11.22 7.55 -1.18
N ALA A 80 -10.58 7.26 -2.31
CA ALA A 80 -9.45 8.02 -2.81
C ALA A 80 -9.88 9.37 -3.40
N GLU A 81 -9.05 10.40 -3.20
CA GLU A 81 -9.25 11.71 -3.83
C GLU A 81 -8.77 11.74 -5.28
N ASP A 82 -7.66 11.06 -5.57
CA ASP A 82 -7.17 10.88 -6.93
C ASP A 82 -7.04 9.40 -7.25
N ARG A 83 -7.42 9.05 -8.46
CA ARG A 83 -7.44 7.68 -8.96
C ARG A 83 -6.88 7.62 -10.36
N GLN A 84 -5.95 6.70 -10.57
CA GLN A 84 -5.48 6.32 -11.90
C GLN A 84 -5.54 4.82 -12.02
N THR A 85 -6.18 4.33 -13.07
CA THR A 85 -6.30 2.89 -13.34
C THR A 85 -6.06 2.63 -14.81
N GLU A 86 -5.39 1.50 -15.08
CA GLU A 86 -5.19 1.00 -16.44
C GLU A 86 -5.63 -0.47 -16.48
N TYR A 87 -6.34 -0.83 -17.55
CA TYR A 87 -6.80 -2.20 -17.79
C TYR A 87 -6.19 -2.70 -19.09
N THR A 88 -5.77 -3.95 -19.08
CA THR A 88 -5.28 -4.66 -20.27
C THR A 88 -6.03 -5.98 -20.37
N GLY A 89 -6.77 -6.17 -21.47
CA GLY A 89 -7.56 -7.39 -21.66
C GLY A 89 -8.59 -7.64 -20.55
N GLY A 90 -9.20 -6.58 -20.01
CA GLY A 90 -10.17 -6.66 -18.92
C GLY A 90 -9.57 -6.85 -17.53
N VAL A 91 -8.25 -6.93 -17.41
CA VAL A 91 -7.53 -7.08 -16.13
C VAL A 91 -6.95 -5.73 -15.72
N LEU A 92 -7.14 -5.36 -14.45
CA LEU A 92 -6.51 -4.17 -13.87
C LEU A 92 -5.01 -4.42 -13.75
N THR A 93 -4.21 -3.72 -14.57
CA THR A 93 -2.75 -3.90 -14.60
C THR A 93 -1.99 -2.81 -13.86
N TYR A 94 -2.63 -1.69 -13.62
CA TYR A 94 -2.06 -0.58 -12.87
C TYR A 94 -3.17 0.15 -12.11
N ALA A 95 -2.88 0.52 -10.88
CA ALA A 95 -3.73 1.42 -10.10
C ALA A 95 -2.85 2.28 -9.21
N LEU A 96 -3.19 3.56 -9.11
CA LEU A 96 -2.58 4.48 -8.16
C LEU A 96 -3.70 5.31 -7.52
N PHE A 97 -3.83 5.18 -6.21
CA PHE A 97 -4.82 5.90 -5.41
C PHE A 97 -4.11 6.81 -4.41
N ARG A 98 -4.53 8.06 -4.37
CA ARG A 98 -4.10 9.01 -3.34
C ARG A 98 -5.23 9.25 -2.36
N PHE A 99 -4.94 9.10 -1.09
CA PHE A 99 -5.86 9.38 0.02
C PHE A 99 -5.38 10.61 0.78
N ARG A 100 -6.31 11.46 1.17
CA ARG A 100 -6.00 12.56 2.07
C ARG A 100 -5.65 11.98 3.44
N ALA A 101 -4.52 12.44 3.99
CA ALA A 101 -4.18 12.13 5.36
C ALA A 101 -5.15 12.84 6.31
N GLU A 102 -5.65 12.14 7.32
CA GLU A 102 -6.31 12.77 8.44
C GLU A 102 -5.28 13.59 9.20
N VAL A 103 -5.48 14.91 9.24
CA VAL A 103 -4.65 15.80 10.04
C VAL A 103 -5.09 15.63 11.49
N HIS A 104 -4.50 14.69 12.20
CA HIS A 104 -4.57 14.70 13.66
C HIS A 104 -3.60 15.75 14.15
N SER A 105 -4.13 16.87 14.63
CA SER A 105 -3.35 17.81 15.40
C SER A 105 -2.82 17.10 16.62
N SER A 106 -1.57 16.64 16.57
CA SER A 106 -0.90 16.18 17.75
C SER A 106 -0.67 17.38 18.66
N ARG A 107 -0.61 17.14 19.98
CA ARG A 107 -0.36 18.15 21.03
C ARG A 107 0.90 18.99 20.80
N TYR A 108 1.69 18.71 19.76
CA TYR A 108 2.98 19.29 19.47
C TYR A 108 3.06 20.02 18.13
N ASP A 109 1.93 20.33 17.50
CA ASP A 109 1.85 21.03 16.20
C ASP A 109 2.76 20.45 15.11
N MET A 110 3.14 19.18 15.22
CA MET A 110 3.87 18.48 14.17
C MET A 110 2.88 18.06 13.09
N PRO A 111 3.06 18.48 11.83
CA PRO A 111 2.27 17.94 10.73
C PRO A 111 2.55 16.44 10.63
N VAL A 112 1.63 15.62 11.11
CA VAL A 112 1.87 14.20 11.28
C VAL A 112 1.72 13.45 9.96
N GLU A 113 1.02 13.99 8.96
CA GLU A 113 0.76 13.22 7.76
C GLU A 113 0.60 14.09 6.52
N GLY A 114 1.33 13.74 5.47
CA GLY A 114 1.08 14.16 4.12
C GLY A 114 0.06 13.27 3.43
N ASN A 115 0.33 12.87 2.20
CA ASN A 115 -0.51 12.00 1.41
C ASN A 115 -0.26 10.52 1.72
N LYS A 116 -1.29 9.70 1.52
CA LYS A 116 -1.19 8.23 1.55
C LYS A 116 -1.49 7.69 0.15
N TYR A 117 -0.72 6.71 -0.27
CA TYR A 117 -0.83 6.13 -1.60
C TYR A 117 -0.91 4.62 -1.54
N LEU A 118 -1.78 4.05 -2.37
CA LEU A 118 -1.79 2.64 -2.70
C LEU A 118 -1.52 2.51 -4.20
N CYS A 119 -0.56 1.65 -4.56
CA CYS A 119 -0.18 1.40 -5.94
C CYS A 119 -0.20 -0.10 -6.22
N LEU A 120 -0.77 -0.48 -7.34
CA LEU A 120 -0.77 -1.84 -7.85
C LEU A 120 -0.11 -1.87 -9.22
N GLN A 121 0.79 -2.84 -9.44
CA GLN A 121 1.33 -3.18 -10.74
C GLN A 121 1.18 -4.67 -10.97
N VAL A 122 0.67 -5.05 -12.14
CA VAL A 122 0.43 -6.44 -12.51
C VAL A 122 1.04 -6.70 -13.89
N PHE A 123 1.88 -7.72 -13.96
CA PHE A 123 2.47 -8.20 -15.22
C PHE A 123 2.00 -9.63 -15.48
N PRO A 124 1.33 -9.89 -16.62
CA PRO A 124 0.96 -11.26 -17.00
C PRO A 124 2.21 -12.14 -17.21
N LYS A 125 2.16 -13.36 -16.71
CA LYS A 125 3.26 -14.33 -16.84
C LYS A 125 2.68 -15.73 -17.06
N GLU A 126 2.54 -16.15 -18.31
CA GLU A 126 1.93 -17.42 -18.68
C GLU A 126 0.51 -17.57 -18.10
N THR A 127 0.33 -18.47 -17.13
CA THR A 127 -0.96 -18.73 -16.46
C THR A 127 -1.15 -17.96 -15.17
N ARG A 128 -0.17 -17.14 -14.77
CA ARG A 128 -0.15 -16.41 -13.50
C ARG A 128 0.18 -14.94 -13.73
N TYR A 129 0.22 -14.19 -12.64
CA TYR A 129 0.49 -12.77 -12.67
C TYR A 129 1.55 -12.42 -11.63
N ASP A 130 2.56 -11.66 -12.06
CA ASP A 130 3.48 -11.02 -11.11
C ASP A 130 2.86 -9.74 -10.60
N VAL A 131 2.67 -9.68 -9.29
CA VAL A 131 1.97 -8.58 -8.60
C VAL A 131 2.92 -7.84 -7.70
N THR A 132 2.91 -6.52 -7.80
CA THR A 132 3.55 -5.61 -6.86
C THR A 132 2.48 -4.70 -6.27
N LEU A 133 2.36 -4.72 -4.95
CA LEU A 133 1.46 -3.84 -4.20
C LEU A 133 2.30 -2.97 -3.28
N VAL A 134 2.07 -1.65 -3.34
CA VAL A 134 2.88 -0.67 -2.61
C VAL A 134 1.98 0.25 -1.79
N TYR A 135 2.37 0.45 -0.54
CA TYR A 135 1.86 1.52 0.31
C TYR A 135 2.97 2.56 0.53
N MET A 136 2.62 3.82 0.38
CA MET A 136 3.53 4.93 0.64
C MET A 136 2.82 6.02 1.42
N SER A 137 3.55 6.73 2.27
CA SER A 137 3.04 7.94 2.91
C SER A 137 4.14 8.99 3.01
N GLY A 138 3.75 10.26 2.91
CA GLY A 138 4.66 11.38 3.01
C GLY A 138 4.12 12.63 2.34
N ASP A 139 4.99 13.62 2.13
CA ASP A 139 4.64 14.92 1.55
C ASP A 139 4.71 14.92 0.01
N ALA A 140 5.18 13.83 -0.60
CA ALA A 140 5.25 13.71 -2.04
C ALA A 140 3.89 13.92 -2.69
N THR A 141 3.83 14.72 -3.75
CA THR A 141 2.64 14.90 -4.56
C THR A 141 2.48 13.73 -5.54
N LEU A 142 1.29 13.61 -6.11
CA LEU A 142 1.02 12.60 -7.12
C LEU A 142 1.96 12.75 -8.34
N ASP A 143 2.20 13.99 -8.78
CA ASP A 143 3.06 14.25 -9.91
C ASP A 143 4.52 13.90 -9.63
N GLU A 144 5.01 14.20 -8.42
CA GLU A 144 6.35 13.80 -7.99
C GLU A 144 6.52 12.27 -7.98
N LEU A 145 5.52 11.53 -7.52
CA LEU A 145 5.55 10.06 -7.54
C LEU A 145 5.52 9.50 -8.97
N LYS A 146 4.72 10.09 -9.85
CA LYS A 146 4.70 9.68 -11.26
C LYS A 146 6.06 9.83 -11.93
N GLN A 147 6.82 10.85 -11.58
CA GLN A 147 8.17 11.05 -12.10
C GLN A 147 9.11 9.91 -11.66
N LEU A 148 8.96 9.42 -10.43
CA LEU A 148 9.78 8.32 -9.90
C LEU A 148 9.53 6.98 -10.62
N PHE A 149 8.31 6.74 -11.08
CA PHE A 149 7.91 5.47 -11.70
C PHE A 149 7.99 5.47 -13.23
N LYS A 150 8.37 6.60 -13.84
CA LYS A 150 8.48 6.71 -15.32
C LYS A 150 9.80 6.21 -15.90
N ASN A 151 10.79 5.91 -15.10
CA ASN A 151 12.11 5.48 -15.55
C ASN A 151 12.29 3.96 -15.46
#